data_1dd3e3b500aa81cf064f53c3973281ab
#
_entry.id   1dd3e3b500aa81cf064f53c3973281ab
#
_cell.length_a   1.000
_cell.length_b   1.000
_cell.length_c   1.000
_cell.angle_alpha   90.00
_cell.angle_beta   90.00
_cell.angle_gamma   90.00
#
_symmetry.space_group_name_H-M   'P 1'
#
loop_
_entity.id
_entity.type
_entity.pdbx_description
1 polymer ?
#
loop_
_entity_poly.entity_id
_entity_poly.type
_entity_poly.pdbx_seq_one_letter_code
_entity_poly.pdbx_strand_id
1 'polypeptide(L)'
;DTNPVQYQLLRALVTPKHSITVVGDDDQSIYRWRGADIGNILRFEQDFPGAEVIRLERNYRSTQVILEAANALISHNAARKGKTLYTDEDRGDLLTLRVYPNERDEAEAIADHIDRETDKIESESV
;
A
#
# COMPACT_ATOMS: atom_id res chain seq x y z
N ASP A 1 -8.70 4.21 6.45
CA ASP A 1 -8.14 4.89 7.66
C ASP A 1 -9.23 5.58 8.49
N THR A 2 -10.28 4.85 8.84
CA THR A 2 -11.34 5.35 9.71
C THR A 2 -10.97 5.19 11.19
N ASN A 3 -11.38 6.17 12.00
CA ASN A 3 -11.28 6.03 13.45
C ASN A 3 -12.49 5.25 14.02
N PRO A 4 -12.43 4.78 15.29
CA PRO A 4 -13.52 3.99 15.88
C PRO A 4 -14.88 4.71 15.92
N VAL A 5 -14.90 6.03 16.11
CA VAL A 5 -16.15 6.82 16.15
C VAL A 5 -16.82 6.87 14.79
N GLN A 6 -16.03 7.10 13.73
CA GLN A 6 -16.54 7.07 12.35
C GLN A 6 -17.09 5.68 11.99
N TYR A 7 -16.42 4.64 12.42
CA TYR A 7 -16.88 3.27 12.20
C TYR A 7 -18.20 2.98 12.97
N GLN A 8 -18.33 3.44 14.22
CA GLN A 8 -19.57 3.31 14.99
C GLN A 8 -20.72 4.07 14.35
N LEU A 9 -20.47 5.29 13.84
CA LEU A 9 -21.47 6.05 13.10
C LEU A 9 -21.93 5.28 11.85
N LEU A 10 -20.99 4.72 11.08
CA LEU A 10 -21.31 3.89 9.92
C LEU A 10 -22.23 2.72 10.31
N ARG A 11 -21.90 1.99 11.37
CA ARG A 11 -22.71 0.87 11.86
C ARG A 11 -24.12 1.31 12.30
N ALA A 12 -24.25 2.49 12.88
CA ALA A 12 -25.55 3.02 13.29
C ALA A 12 -26.43 3.43 12.08
N LEU A 13 -25.83 3.84 10.98
CA LEU A 13 -26.55 4.25 9.76
C LEU A 13 -26.97 3.07 8.88
N VAL A 14 -26.24 1.96 8.94
CA VAL A 14 -26.51 0.78 8.10
C VAL A 14 -27.61 -0.07 8.76
N THR A 15 -28.69 -0.28 8.04
CA THR A 15 -29.77 -1.18 8.44
C THR A 15 -29.80 -2.39 7.48
N PRO A 16 -30.53 -3.48 7.81
CA PRO A 16 -30.66 -4.65 6.93
C PRO A 16 -31.21 -4.37 5.52
N LYS A 17 -31.77 -3.17 5.32
CA LYS A 17 -32.28 -2.73 4.01
C LYS A 17 -31.24 -2.05 3.15
N HIS A 18 -30.05 -1.77 3.69
CA HIS A 18 -28.99 -1.07 2.98
C HIS A 18 -27.92 -2.04 2.49
N SER A 19 -27.47 -1.85 1.29
CA SER A 19 -26.21 -2.44 0.81
C SER A 19 -25.07 -1.55 1.24
N ILE A 20 -24.00 -2.15 1.77
CA ILE A 20 -22.78 -1.45 2.13
C ILE A 20 -21.60 -2.09 1.40
N THR A 21 -20.80 -1.26 0.77
CA THR A 21 -19.51 -1.67 0.20
C THR A 21 -18.41 -0.85 0.85
N VAL A 22 -17.39 -1.53 1.35
CA VAL A 22 -16.21 -0.88 1.91
C VAL A 22 -14.98 -1.29 1.12
N VAL A 23 -14.06 -0.35 0.96
CA VAL A 23 -12.79 -0.57 0.29
C VAL A 23 -11.68 -0.11 1.23
N GLY A 24 -10.62 -0.89 1.31
CA GLY A 24 -9.49 -0.55 2.15
C GLY A 24 -8.30 -1.47 1.88
N ASP A 25 -7.20 -1.12 2.49
CA ASP A 25 -5.97 -1.87 2.41
C ASP A 25 -5.34 -1.93 3.82
N ASP A 26 -5.38 -3.11 4.43
CA ASP A 26 -4.83 -3.35 5.76
C ASP A 26 -3.30 -3.20 5.79
N ASP A 27 -2.63 -3.45 4.68
CA ASP A 27 -1.18 -3.31 4.56
C ASP A 27 -0.73 -1.83 4.42
N GLN A 28 -1.65 -0.90 4.15
CA GLN A 28 -1.38 0.53 4.01
C GLN A 28 -1.92 1.39 5.17
N SER A 29 -2.17 0.81 6.32
CA SER A 29 -2.68 1.52 7.50
C SER A 29 -1.58 2.33 8.20
N ILE A 30 -1.22 3.49 7.64
CA ILE A 30 -0.13 4.36 8.12
C ILE A 30 -0.61 5.55 8.98
N TYR A 31 -1.93 5.74 9.16
CA TYR A 31 -2.50 6.86 9.91
C TYR A 31 -2.95 6.51 11.33
N ARG A 32 -2.38 5.47 11.94
CA ARG A 32 -2.68 5.08 13.33
C ARG A 32 -2.45 6.23 14.32
N TRP A 33 -1.43 7.05 14.10
CA TRP A 33 -1.11 8.22 14.89
C TRP A 33 -2.17 9.33 14.82
N ARG A 34 -3.06 9.30 13.80
CA ARG A 34 -4.25 10.16 13.67
C ARG A 34 -5.52 9.50 14.19
N GLY A 35 -5.41 8.37 14.90
CA GLY A 35 -6.54 7.64 15.45
C GLY A 35 -7.23 6.68 14.49
N ALA A 36 -6.63 6.38 13.33
CA ALA A 36 -7.10 5.32 12.46
C ALA A 36 -6.92 3.95 13.14
N ASP A 37 -7.93 3.08 12.99
CA ASP A 37 -7.91 1.74 13.55
C ASP A 37 -8.09 0.69 12.44
N ILE A 38 -7.01 -0.03 12.15
CA ILE A 38 -7.02 -1.17 11.22
C ILE A 38 -8.03 -2.25 11.64
N GLY A 39 -8.33 -2.35 12.94
CA GLY A 39 -9.33 -3.28 13.46
C GLY A 39 -10.71 -3.09 12.83
N ASN A 40 -11.04 -1.90 12.33
CA ASN A 40 -12.32 -1.63 11.68
C ASN A 40 -12.51 -2.50 10.43
N ILE A 41 -11.49 -2.62 9.57
CA ILE A 41 -11.57 -3.46 8.37
C ILE A 41 -11.38 -4.95 8.70
N LEU A 42 -10.56 -5.27 9.69
CA LEU A 42 -10.33 -6.66 10.09
C LEU A 42 -11.57 -7.30 10.70
N ARG A 43 -12.38 -6.52 11.46
CA ARG A 43 -13.62 -6.97 12.11
C ARG A 43 -14.87 -6.86 11.23
N PHE A 44 -14.75 -6.28 10.03
CA PHE A 44 -15.91 -5.98 9.18
C PHE A 44 -16.80 -7.19 8.91
N GLU A 45 -16.23 -8.36 8.63
CA GLU A 45 -16.98 -9.59 8.39
C GLU A 45 -17.74 -10.10 9.64
N GLN A 46 -17.20 -9.81 10.83
CA GLN A 46 -17.86 -10.14 12.09
C GLN A 46 -19.02 -9.19 12.38
N ASP A 47 -18.83 -7.91 12.07
CA ASP A 47 -19.83 -6.87 12.30
C ASP A 47 -20.95 -6.88 11.24
N PHE A 48 -20.67 -7.39 10.04
CA PHE A 48 -21.61 -7.53 8.93
C PHE A 48 -21.61 -8.98 8.42
N PRO A 49 -22.30 -9.92 9.12
CA PRO A 49 -22.36 -11.31 8.71
C PRO A 49 -22.95 -11.47 7.30
N GLY A 50 -22.26 -12.24 6.46
CA GLY A 50 -22.64 -12.42 5.06
C GLY A 50 -21.98 -11.42 4.09
N ALA A 51 -21.09 -10.56 4.57
CA ALA A 51 -20.27 -9.73 3.71
C ALA A 51 -19.36 -10.60 2.84
N GLU A 52 -19.35 -10.33 1.54
CA GLU A 52 -18.42 -10.94 0.60
C GLU A 52 -17.10 -10.18 0.61
N VAL A 53 -15.98 -10.89 0.70
CA VAL A 53 -14.64 -10.30 0.67
C VAL A 53 -13.97 -10.59 -0.66
N ILE A 54 -13.75 -9.54 -1.43
CA ILE A 54 -13.04 -9.61 -2.71
C ILE A 54 -11.64 -9.04 -2.51
N ARG A 55 -10.60 -9.84 -2.82
CA ARG A 55 -9.21 -9.40 -2.77
C ARG A 55 -8.75 -8.98 -4.15
N LEU A 56 -8.23 -7.75 -4.24
CA LEU A 56 -7.62 -7.23 -5.46
C LEU A 56 -6.11 -7.45 -5.35
N GLU A 57 -5.62 -8.55 -5.90
CA GLU A 57 -4.22 -8.97 -5.77
C GLU A 57 -3.38 -8.64 -7.00
N ARG A 58 -4.02 -8.42 -8.16
CA ARG A 58 -3.31 -8.01 -9.38
C ARG A 58 -2.93 -6.54 -9.32
N ASN A 59 -1.64 -6.27 -9.45
CA ASN A 59 -1.07 -4.93 -9.52
C ASN A 59 -0.74 -4.58 -10.97
N TYR A 60 -1.09 -3.35 -11.38
CA TYR A 60 -0.89 -2.81 -12.73
C TYR A 60 0.10 -1.64 -12.77
N ARG A 61 0.80 -1.39 -11.67
CA ARG A 61 1.67 -0.22 -11.49
C ARG A 61 3.13 -0.60 -11.47
N SER A 62 3.47 -1.68 -10.79
CA SER A 62 4.84 -2.01 -10.41
C SER A 62 5.31 -3.28 -11.10
N THR A 63 6.61 -3.33 -11.39
CA THR A 63 7.28 -4.52 -11.91
C THR A 63 7.35 -5.63 -10.86
N GLN A 64 7.66 -6.84 -11.32
CA GLN A 64 7.70 -8.03 -10.47
C GLN A 64 8.70 -7.90 -9.33
N VAL A 65 9.90 -7.38 -9.57
CA VAL A 65 10.95 -7.22 -8.54
C VAL A 65 10.51 -6.30 -7.40
N ILE A 66 9.78 -5.22 -7.71
CA ILE A 66 9.23 -4.31 -6.70
C ILE A 66 8.19 -5.03 -5.83
N LEU A 67 7.28 -5.79 -6.46
CA LEU A 67 6.24 -6.51 -5.73
C LEU A 67 6.79 -7.65 -4.88
N GLU A 68 7.81 -8.37 -5.37
CA GLU A 68 8.51 -9.41 -4.59
C GLU A 68 9.10 -8.82 -3.31
N ALA A 69 9.77 -7.68 -3.40
CA ALA A 69 10.34 -6.99 -2.23
C ALA A 69 9.26 -6.46 -1.28
N ALA A 70 8.19 -5.87 -1.81
CA ALA A 70 7.07 -5.37 -1.02
C ALA A 70 6.35 -6.53 -0.28
N ASN A 71 6.08 -7.64 -0.97
CA ASN A 71 5.47 -8.83 -0.38
C ASN A 71 6.38 -9.43 0.71
N ALA A 72 7.68 -9.50 0.47
CA ALA A 72 8.63 -9.99 1.46
C ALA A 72 8.64 -9.10 2.73
N LEU A 73 8.66 -7.78 2.56
CA LEU A 73 8.62 -6.84 3.67
C LEU A 73 7.32 -6.97 4.48
N ILE A 74 6.17 -6.93 3.80
CA ILE A 74 4.87 -6.93 4.48
C ILE A 74 4.52 -8.28 5.11
N SER A 75 5.15 -9.36 4.69
CA SER A 75 4.95 -10.70 5.27
C SER A 75 5.31 -10.78 6.76
N HIS A 76 6.14 -9.85 7.25
CA HIS A 76 6.50 -9.75 8.67
C HIS A 76 5.38 -9.18 9.55
N ASN A 77 4.35 -8.58 8.96
CA ASN A 77 3.18 -8.09 9.71
C ASN A 77 2.23 -9.24 10.03
N ALA A 78 2.07 -9.57 11.32
CA ALA A 78 1.19 -10.66 11.76
C ALA A 78 -0.31 -10.32 11.66
N ALA A 79 -0.68 -9.06 11.82
CA ALA A 79 -2.08 -8.60 11.84
C ALA A 79 -2.54 -8.15 10.45
N ARG A 80 -2.81 -9.11 9.55
CA ARG A 80 -3.28 -8.83 8.20
C ARG A 80 -4.24 -9.92 7.69
N LYS A 81 -5.09 -9.56 6.73
CA LYS A 81 -6.00 -10.54 6.08
C LYS A 81 -5.30 -11.44 5.07
N GLY A 82 -4.02 -11.21 4.82
CA GLY A 82 -3.18 -12.00 3.91
C GLY A 82 -3.62 -11.88 2.44
N LYS A 83 -2.87 -11.10 1.69
CA LYS A 83 -2.92 -11.06 0.22
C LYS A 83 -1.49 -11.11 -0.30
N THR A 84 -1.32 -11.53 -1.54
CA THR A 84 -0.03 -11.52 -2.23
C THR A 84 -0.22 -10.77 -3.54
N LEU A 85 0.40 -9.62 -3.65
CA LEU A 85 0.34 -8.84 -4.88
C LEU A 85 1.17 -9.53 -5.96
N TYR A 86 0.62 -9.62 -7.17
CA TYR A 86 1.30 -10.10 -8.36
C TYR A 86 1.06 -9.16 -9.53
N THR A 87 1.88 -9.26 -10.55
CA THR A 87 1.75 -8.51 -11.80
C THR A 87 2.04 -9.41 -12.99
N ASP A 88 1.46 -9.08 -14.13
CA ASP A 88 1.81 -9.66 -15.44
C ASP A 88 2.80 -8.77 -16.19
N GLU A 89 3.23 -7.66 -15.58
CA GLU A 89 4.27 -6.78 -16.12
C GLU A 89 5.63 -7.45 -16.08
N ASP A 90 6.58 -6.86 -16.81
CA ASP A 90 7.96 -7.32 -16.87
C ASP A 90 8.60 -7.42 -15.48
N ARG A 91 9.67 -8.21 -15.42
CA ARG A 91 10.44 -8.37 -14.17
C ARG A 91 10.96 -7.04 -13.65
N GLY A 92 11.36 -6.13 -14.53
CA GLY A 92 11.92 -4.83 -14.20
C GLY A 92 13.36 -4.91 -13.70
N ASP A 93 13.92 -3.75 -13.39
CA ASP A 93 15.26 -3.59 -12.88
C ASP A 93 15.39 -4.07 -11.43
N LEU A 94 16.60 -4.44 -11.05
CA LEU A 94 16.93 -4.80 -9.67
C LEU A 94 16.84 -3.58 -8.76
N LEU A 95 16.38 -3.79 -7.54
CA LEU A 95 16.35 -2.74 -6.52
C LEU A 95 17.76 -2.36 -6.09
N THR A 96 17.99 -1.06 -5.92
CA THR A 96 19.25 -0.53 -5.38
C THR A 96 19.01 0.01 -3.98
N LEU A 97 19.77 -0.47 -3.00
CA LEU A 97 19.81 0.08 -1.66
C LEU A 97 21.05 0.95 -1.49
N ARG A 98 20.85 2.19 -1.07
CA ARG A 98 21.93 3.11 -0.71
C ARG A 98 21.72 3.60 0.72
N VAL A 99 22.80 3.72 1.47
CA VAL A 99 22.78 4.20 2.85
C VAL A 99 23.66 5.44 2.93
N TYR A 100 23.15 6.49 3.56
CA TYR A 100 23.82 7.77 3.71
C TYR A 100 24.01 8.11 5.18
N PRO A 101 25.06 8.87 5.55
CA PRO A 101 25.34 9.25 6.93
C PRO A 101 24.28 10.19 7.53
N ASN A 102 23.65 11.01 6.71
CA ASN A 102 22.63 11.99 7.10
C ASN A 102 21.70 12.33 5.92
N GLU A 103 20.63 13.06 6.21
CA GLU A 103 19.61 13.47 5.25
C GLU A 103 20.11 14.42 4.16
N ARG A 104 21.15 15.20 4.41
CA ARG A 104 21.71 16.13 3.44
C ARG A 104 22.46 15.37 2.35
N ASP A 105 23.32 14.44 2.75
CA ASP A 105 24.07 13.58 1.81
C ASP A 105 23.10 12.74 0.96
N GLU A 106 21.99 12.27 1.56
CA GLU A 106 20.93 11.57 0.84
C GLU A 106 20.29 12.49 -0.21
N ALA A 107 19.88 13.70 0.17
CA ALA A 107 19.25 14.65 -0.74
C ALA A 107 20.17 15.06 -1.89
N GLU A 108 21.45 15.35 -1.63
CA GLU A 108 22.45 15.70 -2.64
C GLU A 108 22.64 14.53 -3.62
N ALA A 109 22.76 13.29 -3.12
CA ALA A 109 22.94 12.11 -3.98
C ALA A 109 21.70 11.80 -4.84
N ILE A 110 20.48 12.10 -4.34
CA ILE A 110 19.25 11.98 -5.13
C ILE A 110 19.22 13.03 -6.23
N ALA A 111 19.53 14.28 -5.93
CA ALA A 111 19.59 15.35 -6.92
C ALA A 111 20.60 15.04 -8.04
N ASP A 112 21.82 14.64 -7.69
CA ASP A 112 22.85 14.25 -8.64
C ASP A 112 22.44 13.04 -9.49
N HIS A 113 21.62 12.14 -8.93
CA HIS A 113 21.13 10.99 -9.70
C HIS A 113 20.08 11.40 -10.72
N ILE A 114 19.16 12.29 -10.33
CA ILE A 114 18.13 12.84 -11.22
C ILE A 114 18.77 13.58 -12.38
N ASP A 115 19.73 14.46 -12.10
CA ASP A 115 20.43 15.24 -13.15
C ASP A 115 21.10 14.31 -14.17
N ARG A 116 21.82 13.29 -13.70
CA ARG A 116 22.48 12.32 -14.60
C ARG A 116 21.50 11.53 -15.45
N GLU A 117 20.35 11.13 -14.91
CA GLU A 117 19.34 10.39 -15.69
C GLU A 117 18.64 11.31 -16.70
N THR A 118 18.40 12.57 -16.34
CA THR A 118 17.84 13.57 -17.25
C THR A 118 18.77 13.84 -18.43
N ASP A 119 20.08 14.03 -18.19
CA ASP A 119 21.08 14.23 -19.23
C ASP A 119 21.16 13.04 -20.23
N LYS A 120 21.00 11.81 -19.73
CA LYS A 120 20.94 10.62 -20.60
C LYS A 120 19.72 10.64 -21.52
N ILE A 121 18.54 10.93 -20.96
CA ILE A 121 17.29 10.98 -21.74
C ILE A 121 17.39 12.05 -22.83
N GLU A 122 17.93 13.22 -22.52
CA GLU A 122 18.13 14.29 -23.49
C GLU A 122 19.13 13.88 -24.60
N SER A 123 20.20 13.15 -24.25
CA SER A 123 21.20 12.70 -25.21
C SER A 123 20.71 11.58 -26.14
N GLU A 124 19.73 10.78 -25.70
CA GLU A 124 19.13 9.69 -26.49
C GLU A 124 18.00 10.19 -27.41
N SER A 125 17.50 11.41 -27.19
CA SER A 125 16.39 12.00 -27.95
C SER A 125 16.83 12.83 -29.16
N VAL A 126 18.15 12.93 -29.44
CA VAL A 126 18.77 13.61 -30.59
C VAL A 126 19.23 12.58 -31.61
#